data_2170266cf068779fe80b0f4a41e9935a
#
_entry.id   2170266cf068779fe80b0f4a41e9935a
#
_cell.length_a   1.000
_cell.length_b   1.000
_cell.length_c   1.000
_cell.angle_alpha   90.00
_cell.angle_beta   90.00
_cell.angle_gamma   90.00
#
_symmetry.space_group_name_H-M   'P 1'
#
loop_
_entity.id
_entity.type
_entity.pdbx_description
1 polymer ?
#
loop_
_entity_poly.entity_id
_entity_poly.type
_entity_poly.pdbx_seq_one_letter_code
_entity_poly.pdbx_strand_id
1 'polypeptide(L)'
;METKIARIDLENINNSENDIKTAAEIIIGGGLVAFPTETVYGLGGDGTNPEASRKIYSAKGRPSDNPLIIHISKPQDAEDYTYTNDVFYKLAERFMPGPLTVVMRAKDSVPKETRGGLSTVAVRCPSHPVARRLIEFSGRPIAAPSANLSGSPSPTNANHVIDDMQGRIDMIIDGGECEIGLESTIVKLEDDETLTLLRPGKITIDELACVAPVSIADAVTDKLKEGEIVLSPGMKYRHYAPKSPVLLLDGELFDVVSYIKQENSHNIAILCYTDHIDIIKSAIPNATIYVLGAKDNINEQAKHLFSILREADKHSFDKIYAPLPCKEGVGLALYNRMIRAAAHTIINLRQGRNG
;
A
#
# COMPACT_ATOMS: atom_id res chain seq x y z
N MET A 1 22.70 12.51 7.32
CA MET A 1 21.62 13.19 8.04
C MET A 1 21.22 12.33 9.22
N GLU A 2 21.00 12.90 10.40
CA GLU A 2 20.46 12.18 11.55
C GLU A 2 18.90 12.15 11.44
N THR A 3 18.29 10.97 11.60
CA THR A 3 16.83 10.82 11.58
C THR A 3 16.33 10.68 13.01
N LYS A 4 15.48 11.60 13.48
CA LYS A 4 14.83 11.51 14.80
C LYS A 4 13.79 10.39 14.77
N ILE A 5 13.72 9.55 15.81
CA ILE A 5 12.69 8.53 16.00
C ILE A 5 11.88 8.89 17.25
N ALA A 6 10.56 9.03 17.11
CA ALA A 6 9.66 9.27 18.24
C ALA A 6 8.65 8.12 18.33
N ARG A 7 8.56 7.51 19.51
CA ARG A 7 7.56 6.48 19.80
C ARG A 7 6.34 7.12 20.44
N ILE A 8 5.18 6.85 19.87
CA ILE A 8 3.90 7.41 20.32
C ILE A 8 3.18 6.44 21.26
N ASP A 9 2.74 6.99 22.39
CA ASP A 9 1.82 6.30 23.29
C ASP A 9 0.42 6.30 22.67
N LEU A 10 0.02 5.19 22.05
CA LEU A 10 -1.30 5.05 21.41
C LEU A 10 -2.44 4.88 22.42
N GLU A 11 -2.15 4.43 23.66
CA GLU A 11 -3.17 4.34 24.72
C GLU A 11 -3.53 5.73 25.24
N ASN A 12 -2.55 6.64 25.26
CA ASN A 12 -2.77 8.05 25.60
C ASN A 12 -1.96 8.97 24.69
N ILE A 13 -2.48 9.22 23.49
CA ILE A 13 -1.80 10.02 22.46
C ILE A 13 -1.46 11.44 22.91
N ASN A 14 -2.15 11.98 23.94
CA ASN A 14 -1.86 13.30 24.48
C ASN A 14 -0.47 13.35 25.16
N ASN A 15 0.04 12.22 25.68
CA ASN A 15 1.39 12.13 26.22
C ASN A 15 2.47 12.38 25.16
N SER A 16 2.14 12.13 23.89
CA SER A 16 3.07 12.26 22.76
C SER A 16 2.78 13.50 21.89
N GLU A 17 1.92 14.42 22.34
CA GLU A 17 1.51 15.58 21.56
C GLU A 17 2.70 16.45 21.13
N ASN A 18 3.70 16.62 21.98
CA ASN A 18 4.90 17.41 21.67
C ASN A 18 5.73 16.78 20.54
N ASP A 19 5.80 15.46 20.46
CA ASP A 19 6.51 14.78 19.37
C ASP A 19 5.76 14.93 18.05
N ILE A 20 4.41 14.88 18.08
CA ILE A 20 3.59 15.10 16.88
C ILE A 20 3.68 16.57 16.43
N LYS A 21 3.71 17.54 17.36
CA LYS A 21 3.95 18.96 17.05
C LYS A 21 5.33 19.19 16.44
N THR A 22 6.37 18.57 17.00
CA THR A 22 7.72 18.62 16.41
C THR A 22 7.73 18.08 14.98
N ALA A 23 7.03 16.98 14.72
CA ALA A 23 6.88 16.43 13.37
C ALA A 23 6.13 17.39 12.44
N ALA A 24 5.08 18.05 12.92
CA ALA A 24 4.34 19.06 12.16
C ALA A 24 5.22 20.27 11.82
N GLU A 25 6.05 20.75 12.74
CA GLU A 25 7.03 21.82 12.48
C GLU A 25 8.04 21.43 11.40
N ILE A 26 8.50 20.18 11.38
CA ILE A 26 9.36 19.65 10.31
C ILE A 26 8.64 19.72 8.95
N ILE A 27 7.38 19.30 8.87
CA ILE A 27 6.57 19.39 7.65
C ILE A 27 6.42 20.83 7.19
N ILE A 28 6.07 21.75 8.11
CA ILE A 28 5.92 23.20 7.83
C ILE A 28 7.24 23.77 7.30
N GLY A 29 8.37 23.35 7.87
CA GLY A 29 9.71 23.73 7.44
C GLY A 29 10.17 23.10 6.11
N GLY A 30 9.32 22.30 5.44
CA GLY A 30 9.64 21.62 4.18
C GLY A 30 10.55 20.40 4.35
N GLY A 31 10.59 19.82 5.57
CA GLY A 31 11.23 18.54 5.86
C GLY A 31 10.31 17.35 5.61
N LEU A 32 10.81 16.15 5.87
CA LEU A 32 10.11 14.88 5.63
C LEU A 32 9.91 14.10 6.92
N VAL A 33 8.69 13.61 7.12
CA VAL A 33 8.31 12.77 8.27
C VAL A 33 7.65 11.49 7.80
N ALA A 34 8.13 10.34 8.26
CA ALA A 34 7.40 9.09 8.11
C ALA A 34 6.43 8.92 9.28
N PHE A 35 5.18 8.53 8.98
CA PHE A 35 4.11 8.43 9.97
C PHE A 35 3.19 7.23 9.72
N PRO A 36 2.60 6.65 10.78
CA PRO A 36 1.66 5.54 10.66
C PRO A 36 0.32 5.99 10.10
N THR A 37 -0.29 5.11 9.31
CA THR A 37 -1.72 5.16 8.97
C THR A 37 -2.37 3.80 9.27
N GLU A 38 -3.69 3.70 9.18
CA GLU A 38 -4.40 2.43 9.33
C GLU A 38 -4.04 1.42 8.23
N THR A 39 -3.49 1.88 7.10
CA THR A 39 -3.13 1.05 5.93
C THR A 39 -1.67 0.63 5.93
N VAL A 40 -0.77 1.58 5.67
CA VAL A 40 0.70 1.42 5.67
C VAL A 40 1.33 2.74 6.15
N TYR A 41 2.59 2.73 6.53
CA TYR A 41 3.31 3.96 6.84
C TYR A 41 3.47 4.85 5.61
N GLY A 42 3.19 6.16 5.78
CA GLY A 42 3.37 7.19 4.77
C GLY A 42 4.67 7.98 4.97
N LEU A 43 5.34 8.36 3.87
CA LEU A 43 6.44 9.34 3.89
C LEU A 43 5.89 10.70 3.50
N GLY A 44 5.73 11.59 4.48
CA GLY A 44 5.03 12.87 4.37
C GLY A 44 5.93 14.07 4.18
N GLY A 45 5.43 15.02 3.39
CA GLY A 45 5.90 16.37 3.26
C GLY A 45 4.73 17.31 2.93
N ASP A 46 4.93 18.63 3.00
CA ASP A 46 3.90 19.62 2.65
C ASP A 46 3.45 19.42 1.19
N GLY A 47 2.18 19.04 1.00
CA GLY A 47 1.58 18.76 -0.31
C GLY A 47 1.44 19.99 -1.21
N THR A 48 1.54 21.19 -0.64
CA THR A 48 1.52 22.48 -1.36
C THR A 48 2.91 23.01 -1.70
N ASN A 49 3.96 22.34 -1.20
CA ASN A 49 5.35 22.73 -1.44
C ASN A 49 6.01 21.83 -2.49
N PRO A 50 6.34 22.35 -3.70
CA PRO A 50 6.98 21.55 -4.75
C PRO A 50 8.34 20.97 -4.34
N GLU A 51 9.11 21.66 -3.49
CA GLU A 51 10.39 21.18 -3.00
C GLU A 51 10.24 20.00 -2.04
N ALA A 52 9.21 19.99 -1.18
CA ALA A 52 8.90 18.84 -0.33
C ALA A 52 8.56 17.61 -1.18
N SER A 53 7.78 17.77 -2.25
CA SER A 53 7.48 16.69 -3.19
C SER A 53 8.74 16.15 -3.87
N ARG A 54 9.67 17.01 -4.32
CA ARG A 54 10.96 16.59 -4.90
C ARG A 54 11.80 15.82 -3.89
N LYS A 55 11.85 16.26 -2.62
CA LYS A 55 12.53 15.54 -1.53
C LYS A 55 11.94 14.14 -1.31
N ILE A 56 10.60 13.99 -1.34
CA ILE A 56 9.93 12.68 -1.22
C ILE A 56 10.39 11.75 -2.34
N TYR A 57 10.37 12.20 -3.60
CA TYR A 57 10.83 11.40 -4.74
C TYR A 57 12.31 11.01 -4.58
N SER A 58 13.16 11.94 -4.19
CA SER A 58 14.59 11.71 -3.99
C SER A 58 14.85 10.72 -2.85
N ALA A 59 14.24 10.88 -1.68
CA ALA A 59 14.43 10.01 -0.53
C ALA A 59 14.07 8.54 -0.84
N LYS A 60 13.02 8.33 -1.66
CA LYS A 60 12.53 7.01 -2.07
C LYS A 60 13.27 6.43 -3.29
N GLY A 61 13.99 7.23 -4.08
CA GLY A 61 14.39 6.83 -5.43
C GLY A 61 13.19 6.57 -6.34
N ARG A 62 12.09 7.36 -6.18
CA ARG A 62 10.84 7.20 -6.90
C ARG A 62 10.82 8.07 -8.16
N PRO A 63 10.34 7.56 -9.32
CA PRO A 63 10.10 8.38 -10.50
C PRO A 63 9.10 9.50 -10.22
N SER A 64 9.40 10.73 -10.69
CA SER A 64 8.59 11.92 -10.42
C SER A 64 7.28 11.99 -11.21
N ASP A 65 7.09 11.14 -12.22
CA ASP A 65 5.85 10.96 -12.98
C ASP A 65 4.81 10.06 -12.28
N ASN A 66 5.16 9.53 -11.09
CA ASN A 66 4.28 8.70 -10.28
C ASN A 66 3.66 9.55 -9.15
N PRO A 67 2.38 10.01 -9.30
CA PRO A 67 1.80 11.04 -8.44
C PRO A 67 1.77 10.66 -6.96
N LEU A 68 1.66 11.67 -6.10
CA LEU A 68 1.51 11.53 -4.66
C LEU A 68 0.03 11.64 -4.27
N ILE A 69 -0.31 11.06 -3.12
CA ILE A 69 -1.63 11.20 -2.49
C ILE A 69 -1.53 12.31 -1.44
N ILE A 70 -2.38 13.32 -1.49
CA ILE A 70 -2.47 14.31 -0.41
C ILE A 70 -3.43 13.81 0.67
N HIS A 71 -2.98 13.92 1.92
CA HIS A 71 -3.74 13.52 3.10
C HIS A 71 -4.28 14.76 3.80
N ILE A 72 -5.57 14.75 4.10
CA ILE A 72 -6.33 15.84 4.71
C ILE A 72 -6.88 15.41 6.08
N SER A 73 -7.18 16.37 6.96
CA SER A 73 -7.67 16.06 8.32
C SER A 73 -9.16 15.75 8.38
N LYS A 74 -9.95 16.35 7.49
CA LYS A 74 -11.39 16.15 7.33
C LYS A 74 -11.80 16.24 5.86
N PRO A 75 -12.88 15.54 5.44
CA PRO A 75 -13.30 15.52 4.02
C PRO A 75 -13.53 16.88 3.40
N GLN A 76 -14.02 17.86 4.17
CA GLN A 76 -14.30 19.23 3.70
C GLN A 76 -13.05 19.94 3.21
N ASP A 77 -11.87 19.62 3.77
CA ASP A 77 -10.59 20.21 3.33
C ASP A 77 -10.26 19.88 1.86
N ALA A 78 -10.90 18.85 1.27
CA ALA A 78 -10.71 18.48 -0.14
C ALA A 78 -11.05 19.63 -1.09
N GLU A 79 -12.00 20.49 -0.72
CA GLU A 79 -12.40 21.64 -1.54
C GLU A 79 -11.27 22.66 -1.78
N ASP A 80 -10.31 22.74 -0.88
CA ASP A 80 -9.16 23.65 -1.06
C ASP A 80 -8.21 23.17 -2.18
N TYR A 81 -8.26 21.89 -2.53
CA TYR A 81 -7.28 21.21 -3.40
C TYR A 81 -7.88 20.61 -4.67
N THR A 82 -9.18 20.33 -4.66
CA THR A 82 -9.88 19.61 -5.74
C THR A 82 -11.24 20.24 -6.04
N TYR A 83 -11.82 19.85 -7.18
CA TYR A 83 -13.23 20.11 -7.51
C TYR A 83 -14.04 18.90 -7.05
N THR A 84 -14.76 19.07 -5.94
CA THR A 84 -15.63 18.06 -5.33
C THR A 84 -17.03 18.08 -5.93
N ASN A 85 -17.82 17.03 -5.71
CA ASN A 85 -19.24 16.94 -6.04
C ASN A 85 -20.01 16.08 -5.01
N ASP A 86 -21.31 15.88 -5.21
CA ASP A 86 -22.16 15.13 -4.28
C ASP A 86 -21.70 13.66 -4.10
N VAL A 87 -21.17 13.02 -5.16
CA VAL A 87 -20.68 11.64 -5.08
C VAL A 87 -19.44 11.56 -4.18
N PHE A 88 -18.53 12.54 -4.25
CA PHE A 88 -17.41 12.62 -3.31
C PHE A 88 -17.88 12.67 -1.86
N TYR A 89 -18.90 13.49 -1.55
CA TYR A 89 -19.40 13.60 -0.17
C TYR A 89 -20.10 12.35 0.30
N LYS A 90 -20.85 11.65 -0.57
CA LYS A 90 -21.43 10.33 -0.25
C LYS A 90 -20.37 9.28 0.04
N LEU A 91 -19.27 9.27 -0.73
CA LEU A 91 -18.11 8.41 -0.47
C LEU A 91 -17.43 8.77 0.86
N ALA A 92 -17.26 10.07 1.12
CA ALA A 92 -16.62 10.57 2.33
C ALA A 92 -17.45 10.24 3.59
N GLU A 93 -18.74 10.42 3.56
CA GLU A 93 -19.65 10.07 4.66
C GLU A 93 -19.52 8.60 5.05
N ARG A 94 -19.37 7.72 4.06
CA ARG A 94 -19.33 6.27 4.29
C ARG A 94 -17.94 5.71 4.62
N PHE A 95 -16.90 6.29 4.06
CA PHE A 95 -15.56 5.69 4.05
C PHE A 95 -14.43 6.61 4.57
N MET A 96 -14.72 7.83 4.98
CA MET A 96 -13.74 8.76 5.53
C MET A 96 -14.18 9.27 6.92
N PRO A 97 -13.25 9.32 7.89
CA PRO A 97 -11.84 8.97 7.79
C PRO A 97 -11.64 7.45 7.59
N GLY A 98 -10.73 7.08 6.66
CA GLY A 98 -10.52 5.66 6.38
C GLY A 98 -9.65 5.35 5.15
N PRO A 99 -9.68 4.07 4.73
CA PRO A 99 -8.77 3.56 3.72
C PRO A 99 -9.26 3.80 2.27
N LEU A 100 -9.98 4.92 2.02
CA LEU A 100 -10.39 5.34 0.69
C LEU A 100 -9.57 6.53 0.22
N THR A 101 -9.14 6.50 -1.04
CA THR A 101 -8.50 7.59 -1.78
C THR A 101 -9.32 7.89 -3.01
N VAL A 102 -9.65 9.17 -3.24
CA VAL A 102 -10.43 9.61 -4.40
C VAL A 102 -9.57 10.51 -5.27
N VAL A 103 -9.42 10.16 -6.56
CA VAL A 103 -8.73 10.96 -7.57
C VAL A 103 -9.75 11.88 -8.21
N MET A 104 -9.48 13.19 -8.16
CA MET A 104 -10.34 14.24 -8.68
C MET A 104 -9.52 15.29 -9.43
N ARG A 105 -10.19 16.15 -10.20
CA ARG A 105 -9.55 17.30 -10.86
C ARG A 105 -8.91 18.22 -9.81
N ALA A 106 -7.62 18.53 -10.00
CA ALA A 106 -6.85 19.33 -9.06
C ALA A 106 -7.09 20.83 -9.26
N LYS A 107 -7.05 21.59 -8.17
CA LYS A 107 -6.91 23.04 -8.16
C LYS A 107 -5.43 23.46 -8.26
N ASP A 108 -5.16 24.72 -8.59
CA ASP A 108 -3.80 25.25 -8.74
C ASP A 108 -3.03 25.35 -7.41
N SER A 109 -3.74 25.24 -6.28
CA SER A 109 -3.13 25.12 -4.94
C SER A 109 -2.23 23.88 -4.77
N VAL A 110 -2.39 22.85 -5.62
CA VAL A 110 -1.58 21.64 -5.61
C VAL A 110 -0.52 21.72 -6.72
N PRO A 111 0.78 21.75 -6.40
CA PRO A 111 1.87 21.85 -7.38
C PRO A 111 1.89 20.67 -8.36
N LYS A 112 2.43 20.92 -9.56
CA LYS A 112 2.60 19.87 -10.59
C LYS A 112 3.49 18.73 -10.11
N GLU A 113 4.49 19.01 -9.29
CA GLU A 113 5.38 18.04 -8.68
C GLU A 113 4.61 17.05 -7.80
N THR A 114 3.67 17.53 -6.99
CA THR A 114 2.81 16.69 -6.15
C THR A 114 1.90 15.81 -7.00
N ARG A 115 1.40 16.33 -8.12
CA ARG A 115 0.49 15.64 -9.05
C ARG A 115 1.21 14.73 -10.06
N GLY A 116 2.54 14.66 -10.07
CA GLY A 116 3.29 13.95 -11.12
C GLY A 116 3.03 14.49 -12.53
N GLY A 117 2.72 15.80 -12.64
CA GLY A 117 2.40 16.47 -13.92
C GLY A 117 0.94 16.35 -14.38
N LEU A 118 0.09 15.59 -13.67
CA LEU A 118 -1.31 15.36 -14.06
C LEU A 118 -2.22 16.57 -13.78
N SER A 119 -3.40 16.60 -14.41
CA SER A 119 -4.48 17.55 -14.11
C SER A 119 -5.32 17.14 -12.90
N THR A 120 -5.08 15.96 -12.32
CA THR A 120 -5.79 15.40 -11.18
C THR A 120 -4.88 15.25 -9.98
N VAL A 121 -5.47 15.14 -8.79
CA VAL A 121 -4.79 14.78 -7.55
C VAL A 121 -5.61 13.76 -6.77
N ALA A 122 -4.92 12.85 -6.08
CA ALA A 122 -5.53 11.87 -5.20
C ALA A 122 -5.63 12.44 -3.78
N VAL A 123 -6.81 12.36 -3.16
CA VAL A 123 -7.10 12.88 -1.81
C VAL A 123 -7.53 11.76 -0.90
N ARG A 124 -7.02 11.73 0.34
CA ARG A 124 -7.38 10.77 1.37
C ARG A 124 -7.52 11.45 2.74
N CYS A 125 -8.49 11.01 3.53
CA CYS A 125 -8.61 11.36 4.94
C CYS A 125 -8.35 10.09 5.77
N PRO A 126 -7.13 9.89 6.33
CA PRO A 126 -6.78 8.66 7.06
C PRO A 126 -7.51 8.61 8.41
N SER A 127 -7.78 7.39 8.92
CA SER A 127 -8.42 7.21 10.23
C SER A 127 -7.44 7.15 11.40
N HIS A 128 -6.16 6.87 11.15
CA HIS A 128 -5.16 6.72 12.22
C HIS A 128 -4.97 8.01 13.02
N PRO A 129 -5.06 7.98 14.36
CA PRO A 129 -5.07 9.19 15.18
C PRO A 129 -3.79 10.02 15.07
N VAL A 130 -2.62 9.38 14.93
CA VAL A 130 -1.34 10.09 14.72
C VAL A 130 -1.33 10.83 13.40
N ALA A 131 -1.76 10.19 12.31
CA ALA A 131 -1.83 10.81 10.99
C ALA A 131 -2.75 12.06 11.01
N ARG A 132 -3.93 11.93 11.60
CA ARG A 132 -4.89 13.03 11.71
C ARG A 132 -4.33 14.22 12.49
N ARG A 133 -3.76 13.96 13.69
CA ARG A 133 -3.15 15.03 14.49
C ARG A 133 -1.95 15.68 13.80
N LEU A 134 -1.12 14.90 13.10
CA LEU A 134 0.00 15.45 12.34
C LEU A 134 -0.50 16.43 11.26
N ILE A 135 -1.55 16.05 10.52
CA ILE A 135 -2.16 16.91 9.49
C ILE A 135 -2.78 18.16 10.14
N GLU A 136 -3.54 18.00 11.23
CA GLU A 136 -4.15 19.09 11.97
C GLU A 136 -3.11 20.10 12.48
N PHE A 137 -2.04 19.64 13.15
CA PHE A 137 -1.00 20.52 13.70
C PHE A 137 -0.15 21.19 12.61
N SER A 138 0.06 20.53 11.47
CA SER A 138 0.77 21.15 10.35
C SER A 138 -0.06 22.23 9.65
N GLY A 139 -1.39 22.18 9.75
CA GLY A 139 -2.29 23.06 9.00
C GLY A 139 -2.08 22.96 7.48
N ARG A 140 -1.53 21.87 6.99
CA ARG A 140 -1.17 21.61 5.59
C ARG A 140 -1.70 20.26 5.13
N PRO A 141 -2.06 20.09 3.84
CA PRO A 141 -2.27 18.76 3.29
C PRO A 141 -0.92 18.06 3.20
N ILE A 142 -0.83 16.82 3.66
CA ILE A 142 0.43 16.08 3.64
C ILE A 142 0.47 15.18 2.40
N ALA A 143 1.37 15.48 1.46
CA ALA A 143 1.65 14.57 0.34
C ALA A 143 2.44 13.37 0.86
N ALA A 144 1.89 12.16 0.73
CA ALA A 144 2.55 10.96 1.22
C ALA A 144 2.31 9.73 0.33
N PRO A 145 3.35 9.15 -0.28
CA PRO A 145 3.40 7.77 -0.71
C PRO A 145 3.74 6.86 0.49
N SER A 146 3.75 5.53 0.33
CA SER A 146 4.28 4.60 1.34
C SER A 146 5.75 4.90 1.69
N ALA A 147 6.16 4.70 2.95
CA ALA A 147 7.47 5.10 3.47
C ALA A 147 8.59 4.04 3.23
N ASN A 148 8.65 3.44 2.03
CA ASN A 148 9.65 2.46 1.60
C ASN A 148 10.54 2.99 0.47
N LEU A 149 11.70 2.36 0.25
CA LEU A 149 12.45 2.51 -1.00
C LEU A 149 11.60 2.03 -2.19
N SER A 150 11.71 2.73 -3.32
CA SER A 150 10.89 2.39 -4.50
C SER A 150 11.13 0.95 -4.96
N GLY A 151 10.05 0.20 -5.16
CA GLY A 151 10.09 -1.22 -5.54
C GLY A 151 9.94 -2.19 -4.37
N SER A 152 10.38 -1.83 -3.16
CA SER A 152 10.28 -2.68 -1.96
C SER A 152 8.83 -2.82 -1.46
N PRO A 153 8.51 -3.87 -0.65
CA PRO A 153 7.22 -4.00 -0.01
C PRO A 153 6.89 -2.82 0.91
N SER A 154 5.61 -2.41 0.96
CA SER A 154 5.20 -1.26 1.77
C SER A 154 5.43 -1.52 3.27
N PRO A 155 5.83 -0.51 4.06
CA PRO A 155 6.11 -0.65 5.48
C PRO A 155 4.81 -0.68 6.29
N THR A 156 4.66 -1.68 7.17
CA THR A 156 3.50 -1.85 8.04
C THR A 156 3.79 -1.64 9.52
N ASN A 157 5.06 -1.36 9.85
CA ASN A 157 5.51 -0.94 11.18
C ASN A 157 6.74 -0.02 11.06
N ALA A 158 7.14 0.60 12.18
CA ALA A 158 8.25 1.56 12.21
C ALA A 158 9.60 0.93 11.87
N ASN A 159 9.86 -0.34 12.22
CA ASN A 159 11.12 -1.00 11.91
C ASN A 159 11.33 -1.11 10.40
N HIS A 160 10.27 -1.40 9.63
CA HIS A 160 10.33 -1.42 8.16
C HIS A 160 10.69 -0.04 7.58
N VAL A 161 10.23 1.04 8.24
CA VAL A 161 10.56 2.41 7.83
C VAL A 161 12.00 2.75 8.19
N ILE A 162 12.47 2.35 9.38
CA ILE A 162 13.85 2.55 9.83
C ILE A 162 14.82 1.88 8.86
N ASP A 163 14.55 0.62 8.48
CA ASP A 163 15.38 -0.12 7.53
C ASP A 163 15.54 0.61 6.18
N ASP A 164 14.50 1.27 5.69
CA ASP A 164 14.50 1.91 4.38
C ASP A 164 14.90 3.40 4.41
N MET A 165 14.52 4.15 5.46
CA MET A 165 14.51 5.61 5.47
C MET A 165 15.43 6.26 6.50
N GLN A 166 16.01 5.52 7.46
CA GLN A 166 16.96 6.10 8.41
C GLN A 166 18.15 6.73 7.67
N GLY A 167 18.52 7.93 8.08
CA GLY A 167 19.56 8.71 7.42
C GLY A 167 19.15 9.44 6.14
N ARG A 168 17.89 9.30 5.70
CA ARG A 168 17.35 9.90 4.46
C ARG A 168 16.27 10.96 4.71
N ILE A 169 15.63 10.93 5.88
CA ILE A 169 14.51 11.80 6.26
C ILE A 169 14.72 12.38 7.66
N ASP A 170 13.97 13.42 7.99
CA ASP A 170 14.17 14.17 9.23
C ASP A 170 13.64 13.43 10.46
N MET A 171 12.46 12.77 10.32
CA MET A 171 11.84 12.10 11.48
C MET A 171 11.02 10.88 11.07
N ILE A 172 10.97 9.89 11.97
CA ILE A 172 10.09 8.71 11.91
C ILE A 172 9.23 8.72 13.18
N ILE A 173 7.92 8.68 13.02
CA ILE A 173 6.96 8.49 14.10
C ILE A 173 6.63 6.99 14.20
N ASP A 174 7.02 6.35 15.30
CA ASP A 174 6.65 4.97 15.61
C ASP A 174 5.29 4.98 16.33
N GLY A 175 4.25 4.60 15.61
CA GLY A 175 2.88 4.40 16.11
C GLY A 175 2.43 2.94 16.01
N GLY A 176 3.37 1.98 16.08
CA GLY A 176 3.06 0.55 16.09
C GLY A 176 2.73 -0.03 14.72
N GLU A 177 2.02 -1.15 14.72
CA GLU A 177 1.64 -1.87 13.50
C GLU A 177 0.39 -1.29 12.85
N CYS A 178 0.38 -1.25 11.51
CA CYS A 178 -0.81 -0.88 10.76
C CYS A 178 -1.89 -1.97 10.87
N GLU A 179 -3.14 -1.53 11.00
CA GLU A 179 -4.29 -2.42 11.18
C GLU A 179 -4.59 -3.26 9.92
N ILE A 180 -4.55 -2.63 8.74
CA ILE A 180 -4.98 -3.24 7.46
C ILE A 180 -3.83 -3.95 6.73
N GLY A 181 -2.63 -3.35 6.73
CA GLY A 181 -1.43 -3.92 6.13
C GLY A 181 -1.32 -3.80 4.60
N LEU A 182 -2.37 -3.33 3.90
CA LEU A 182 -2.37 -2.99 2.48
C LEU A 182 -2.72 -1.52 2.28
N GLU A 183 -2.28 -0.94 1.17
CA GLU A 183 -2.60 0.46 0.84
C GLU A 183 -4.09 0.65 0.57
N SER A 184 -4.53 1.91 0.66
CA SER A 184 -5.92 2.35 0.45
C SER A 184 -6.48 1.91 -0.91
N THR A 185 -7.79 1.68 -0.97
CA THR A 185 -8.55 1.63 -2.22
C THR A 185 -8.44 2.99 -2.92
N ILE A 186 -8.15 2.99 -4.22
CA ILE A 186 -8.12 4.23 -5.03
C ILE A 186 -9.18 4.14 -6.10
N VAL A 187 -10.07 5.12 -6.12
CA VAL A 187 -11.05 5.33 -7.18
C VAL A 187 -10.82 6.68 -7.84
N LYS A 188 -11.05 6.77 -9.14
CA LYS A 188 -11.19 8.05 -9.85
C LYS A 188 -12.67 8.38 -9.92
N LEU A 189 -13.02 9.58 -9.54
CA LEU A 189 -14.33 10.16 -9.75
C LEU A 189 -14.36 10.77 -11.15
N GLU A 190 -15.21 10.21 -12.02
CA GLU A 190 -15.35 10.66 -13.40
C GLU A 190 -16.33 11.86 -13.50
N ASP A 191 -16.29 12.57 -14.61
CA ASP A 191 -17.12 13.77 -14.82
C ASP A 191 -18.62 13.45 -14.91
N ASP A 192 -18.97 12.19 -15.27
CA ASP A 192 -20.34 11.66 -15.31
C ASP A 192 -20.81 11.05 -13.97
N GLU A 193 -20.09 11.37 -12.88
CA GLU A 193 -20.35 10.89 -11.52
C GLU A 193 -20.21 9.37 -11.32
N THR A 194 -19.62 8.64 -12.26
CA THR A 194 -19.24 7.24 -12.09
C THR A 194 -17.86 7.11 -11.44
N LEU A 195 -17.51 5.91 -10.99
CA LEU A 195 -16.23 5.59 -10.36
C LEU A 195 -15.42 4.63 -11.24
N THR A 196 -14.12 4.90 -11.38
CA THR A 196 -13.18 3.95 -11.95
C THR A 196 -12.23 3.45 -10.84
N LEU A 197 -12.27 2.16 -10.52
CA LEU A 197 -11.34 1.55 -9.56
C LEU A 197 -9.94 1.49 -10.18
N LEU A 198 -8.99 2.22 -9.61
CA LEU A 198 -7.59 2.27 -10.05
C LEU A 198 -6.69 1.34 -9.22
N ARG A 199 -7.02 1.12 -7.95
CA ARG A 199 -6.29 0.23 -7.05
C ARG A 199 -7.24 -0.39 -6.02
N PRO A 200 -7.39 -1.71 -5.97
CA PRO A 200 -8.19 -2.36 -4.95
C PRO A 200 -7.49 -2.28 -3.58
N GLY A 201 -8.28 -2.20 -2.52
CA GLY A 201 -7.86 -2.13 -1.12
C GLY A 201 -8.92 -2.73 -0.19
N LYS A 202 -8.98 -2.19 1.04
CA LYS A 202 -9.94 -2.66 2.05
C LYS A 202 -11.39 -2.36 1.67
N ILE A 203 -11.66 -1.21 1.04
CA ILE A 203 -12.99 -0.87 0.52
C ILE A 203 -13.18 -1.62 -0.79
N THR A 204 -14.22 -2.44 -0.85
CA THR A 204 -14.50 -3.35 -1.96
C THR A 204 -15.31 -2.69 -3.07
N ILE A 205 -15.37 -3.35 -4.25
CA ILE A 205 -16.18 -2.88 -5.37
C ILE A 205 -17.67 -2.85 -5.00
N ASP A 206 -18.16 -3.86 -4.27
CA ASP A 206 -19.56 -3.95 -3.87
C ASP A 206 -19.95 -2.81 -2.92
N GLU A 207 -19.05 -2.43 -2.00
CA GLU A 207 -19.27 -1.29 -1.11
C GLU A 207 -19.28 0.04 -1.87
N LEU A 208 -18.38 0.22 -2.85
CA LEU A 208 -18.36 1.41 -3.71
C LEU A 208 -19.60 1.49 -4.60
N ALA A 209 -20.05 0.37 -5.16
CA ALA A 209 -21.25 0.27 -6.00
C ALA A 209 -22.54 0.65 -5.27
N CYS A 210 -22.55 0.60 -3.94
CA CYS A 210 -23.67 1.15 -3.14
C CYS A 210 -23.73 2.70 -3.18
N VAL A 211 -22.70 3.39 -3.67
CA VAL A 211 -22.64 4.85 -3.73
C VAL A 211 -22.81 5.35 -5.16
N ALA A 212 -22.09 4.77 -6.12
CA ALA A 212 -22.15 5.13 -7.54
C ALA A 212 -21.74 3.94 -8.42
N PRO A 213 -22.08 3.91 -9.71
CA PRO A 213 -21.63 2.87 -10.63
C PRO A 213 -20.10 2.79 -10.68
N VAL A 214 -19.54 1.57 -10.64
CA VAL A 214 -18.09 1.33 -10.60
C VAL A 214 -17.64 0.55 -11.81
N SER A 215 -16.63 1.05 -12.52
CA SER A 215 -15.83 0.30 -13.51
C SER A 215 -14.46 -0.06 -12.93
N ILE A 216 -13.79 -1.03 -13.52
CA ILE A 216 -12.46 -1.47 -13.09
C ILE A 216 -11.47 -1.13 -14.19
N ALA A 217 -10.39 -0.41 -13.87
CA ALA A 217 -9.33 -0.15 -14.82
C ALA A 217 -8.57 -1.44 -15.19
N ASP A 218 -8.22 -1.64 -16.46
CA ASP A 218 -7.49 -2.83 -16.94
C ASP A 218 -6.23 -3.12 -16.09
N ALA A 219 -5.50 -2.08 -15.71
CA ALA A 219 -4.29 -2.17 -14.90
C ALA A 219 -4.49 -2.77 -13.48
N VAL A 220 -5.71 -3.01 -13.03
CA VAL A 220 -5.98 -3.67 -11.74
C VAL A 220 -5.62 -5.14 -11.77
N THR A 221 -5.95 -5.82 -12.85
CA THR A 221 -5.75 -7.28 -13.02
C THR A 221 -4.62 -7.61 -14.00
N ASP A 222 -4.29 -6.71 -14.91
CA ASP A 222 -3.35 -6.91 -15.99
C ASP A 222 -2.14 -5.96 -15.91
N LYS A 223 -1.17 -6.16 -16.81
CA LYS A 223 -0.08 -5.21 -16.99
C LYS A 223 -0.60 -3.97 -17.70
N LEU A 224 -0.15 -2.78 -17.28
CA LEU A 224 -0.36 -1.55 -18.03
C LEU A 224 0.16 -1.73 -19.46
N LYS A 225 -0.63 -1.30 -20.43
CA LYS A 225 -0.22 -1.25 -21.83
C LYS A 225 0.83 -0.16 -22.03
N GLU A 226 1.70 -0.36 -23.00
CA GLU A 226 2.73 0.64 -23.34
C GLU A 226 2.05 1.96 -23.78
N GLY A 227 2.44 3.07 -23.12
CA GLY A 227 1.87 4.40 -23.38
C GLY A 227 0.68 4.80 -22.49
N GLU A 228 0.15 3.92 -21.65
CA GLU A 228 -0.90 4.30 -20.69
C GLU A 228 -0.38 5.24 -19.59
N ILE A 229 -1.20 6.25 -19.25
CA ILE A 229 -0.89 7.25 -18.24
C ILE A 229 -1.08 6.65 -16.85
N VAL A 230 -0.12 6.87 -15.95
CA VAL A 230 -0.19 6.46 -14.55
C VAL A 230 -1.08 7.42 -13.77
N LEU A 231 -2.31 7.05 -13.54
CA LEU A 231 -3.28 7.87 -12.80
C LEU A 231 -3.16 7.73 -11.28
N SER A 232 -2.53 6.66 -10.80
CA SER A 232 -2.37 6.40 -9.36
C SER A 232 -1.09 5.65 -9.03
N PRO A 233 -0.60 5.74 -7.76
CA PRO A 233 0.53 4.94 -7.30
C PRO A 233 0.29 3.43 -7.46
N GLY A 234 1.32 2.69 -7.90
CA GLY A 234 1.29 1.23 -7.99
C GLY A 234 0.86 0.66 -9.35
N MET A 235 0.60 1.49 -10.37
CA MET A 235 0.14 1.00 -11.68
C MET A 235 1.28 0.58 -12.63
N LYS A 236 2.38 1.33 -12.75
CA LYS A 236 3.36 1.21 -13.85
C LYS A 236 4.62 0.44 -13.50
N TYR A 237 5.19 0.71 -12.33
CA TYR A 237 6.53 0.22 -11.98
C TYR A 237 6.47 -1.12 -11.25
N ARG A 238 7.60 -1.84 -11.23
CA ARG A 238 7.76 -3.02 -10.36
C ARG A 238 7.55 -2.58 -8.90
N HIS A 239 6.55 -3.12 -8.26
CA HIS A 239 6.17 -2.81 -6.88
C HIS A 239 6.10 -4.08 -6.05
N TYR A 240 6.37 -3.95 -4.75
CA TYR A 240 6.21 -5.00 -3.74
C TYR A 240 7.09 -6.25 -3.95
N ALA A 241 8.00 -6.21 -4.91
CA ALA A 241 8.76 -7.38 -5.28
C ALA A 241 9.95 -7.58 -4.32
N PRO A 242 10.02 -8.72 -3.64
CA PRO A 242 11.22 -9.11 -2.92
C PRO A 242 12.38 -9.38 -3.89
N LYS A 243 13.59 -9.50 -3.35
CA LYS A 243 14.80 -9.81 -4.12
C LYS A 243 14.72 -11.18 -4.76
N SER A 244 14.23 -12.16 -3.99
CA SER A 244 14.00 -13.53 -4.47
C SER A 244 12.76 -13.62 -5.35
N PRO A 245 12.77 -14.41 -6.44
CA PRO A 245 11.62 -14.57 -7.33
C PRO A 245 10.44 -15.22 -6.61
N VAL A 246 9.26 -14.60 -6.75
CA VAL A 246 7.99 -15.14 -6.24
C VAL A 246 7.24 -15.84 -7.35
N LEU A 247 6.73 -17.03 -7.09
CA LEU A 247 5.88 -17.82 -7.97
C LEU A 247 4.53 -18.04 -7.29
N LEU A 248 3.45 -17.64 -7.95
CA LEU A 248 2.08 -17.90 -7.48
C LEU A 248 1.61 -19.27 -8.00
N LEU A 249 1.12 -20.10 -7.10
CA LEU A 249 0.66 -21.46 -7.41
C LEU A 249 -0.88 -21.47 -7.37
N ASP A 250 -1.50 -21.79 -8.49
CA ASP A 250 -2.95 -21.97 -8.63
C ASP A 250 -3.30 -23.45 -8.62
N GLY A 251 -3.55 -24.01 -7.45
CA GLY A 251 -3.87 -25.43 -7.27
C GLY A 251 -4.26 -25.77 -5.85
N GLU A 252 -4.71 -27.00 -5.65
CA GLU A 252 -4.97 -27.54 -4.33
C GLU A 252 -3.65 -27.91 -3.63
N LEU A 253 -3.67 -28.00 -2.28
CA LEU A 253 -2.48 -28.23 -1.46
C LEU A 253 -1.64 -29.44 -1.94
N PHE A 254 -2.29 -30.54 -2.34
CA PHE A 254 -1.60 -31.75 -2.82
C PHE A 254 -0.82 -31.46 -4.13
N ASP A 255 -1.43 -30.75 -5.06
CA ASP A 255 -0.82 -30.40 -6.35
C ASP A 255 0.36 -29.45 -6.14
N VAL A 256 0.20 -28.46 -5.24
CA VAL A 256 1.25 -27.51 -4.84
C VAL A 256 2.45 -28.24 -4.25
N VAL A 257 2.24 -29.14 -3.28
CA VAL A 257 3.31 -29.93 -2.66
C VAL A 257 4.01 -30.83 -3.67
N SER A 258 3.24 -31.46 -4.56
CA SER A 258 3.79 -32.34 -5.61
C SER A 258 4.65 -31.56 -6.59
N TYR A 259 4.20 -30.37 -7.01
CA TYR A 259 4.95 -29.48 -7.89
C TYR A 259 6.28 -29.04 -7.26
N ILE A 260 6.24 -28.54 -6.01
CA ILE A 260 7.45 -28.05 -5.32
C ILE A 260 8.47 -29.18 -5.14
N LYS A 261 8.03 -30.43 -4.85
CA LYS A 261 8.93 -31.59 -4.74
C LYS A 261 9.64 -31.97 -6.05
N GLN A 262 9.03 -31.68 -7.18
CA GLN A 262 9.63 -31.97 -8.49
C GLN A 262 10.64 -30.90 -8.92
N GLU A 263 10.58 -29.70 -8.30
CA GLU A 263 11.52 -28.62 -8.58
C GLU A 263 12.87 -28.87 -7.88
N ASN A 264 13.97 -28.63 -8.60
CA ASN A 264 15.35 -28.82 -8.09
C ASN A 264 15.88 -27.62 -7.27
N SER A 265 15.01 -26.84 -6.64
CA SER A 265 15.42 -25.71 -5.81
C SER A 265 15.65 -26.18 -4.37
N HIS A 266 16.79 -25.82 -3.76
CA HIS A 266 17.19 -26.33 -2.45
C HIS A 266 16.94 -25.34 -1.32
N ASN A 267 17.06 -24.02 -1.58
CA ASN A 267 16.84 -22.96 -0.61
C ASN A 267 15.55 -22.21 -0.96
N ILE A 268 14.42 -22.70 -0.47
CA ILE A 268 13.10 -22.18 -0.83
C ILE A 268 12.34 -21.66 0.38
N ALA A 269 11.49 -20.66 0.12
CA ALA A 269 10.47 -20.22 1.06
C ALA A 269 9.08 -20.58 0.53
N ILE A 270 8.16 -20.89 1.45
CA ILE A 270 6.77 -21.17 1.14
C ILE A 270 5.89 -20.29 2.01
N LEU A 271 5.12 -19.40 1.38
CA LEU A 271 4.01 -18.71 2.02
C LEU A 271 2.81 -19.65 2.03
N CYS A 272 2.21 -19.89 3.18
CA CYS A 272 1.09 -20.81 3.29
C CYS A 272 0.04 -20.34 4.28
N TYR A 273 -1.10 -21.01 4.27
CA TYR A 273 -2.15 -20.82 5.27
C TYR A 273 -1.83 -21.63 6.54
N THR A 274 -2.37 -21.17 7.68
CA THR A 274 -2.19 -21.83 9.00
C THR A 274 -2.52 -23.31 8.93
N ASP A 275 -3.62 -23.67 8.26
CA ASP A 275 -4.13 -25.05 8.16
C ASP A 275 -3.23 -25.98 7.32
N HIS A 276 -2.29 -25.41 6.57
CA HIS A 276 -1.40 -26.16 5.67
C HIS A 276 -0.01 -26.44 6.26
N ILE A 277 0.32 -25.87 7.42
CA ILE A 277 1.68 -25.86 8.00
C ILE A 277 2.22 -27.27 8.19
N ASP A 278 1.48 -28.14 8.88
CA ASP A 278 1.95 -29.47 9.26
C ASP A 278 2.15 -30.37 8.03
N ILE A 279 1.27 -30.27 7.04
CA ILE A 279 1.36 -31.00 5.78
C ILE A 279 2.62 -30.56 5.02
N ILE A 280 2.84 -29.23 4.90
CA ILE A 280 4.00 -28.70 4.18
C ILE A 280 5.31 -29.04 4.90
N LYS A 281 5.39 -28.89 6.23
CA LYS A 281 6.56 -29.28 7.03
C LYS A 281 6.93 -30.75 6.88
N SER A 282 5.92 -31.62 6.92
CA SER A 282 6.12 -33.05 6.74
C SER A 282 6.58 -33.39 5.31
N ALA A 283 6.03 -32.72 4.33
CA ALA A 283 6.28 -33.02 2.92
C ALA A 283 7.57 -32.37 2.37
N ILE A 284 7.95 -31.19 2.87
CA ILE A 284 9.09 -30.38 2.40
C ILE A 284 9.85 -29.82 3.63
N PRO A 285 10.55 -30.68 4.38
CA PRO A 285 11.12 -30.35 5.70
C PRO A 285 12.21 -29.26 5.64
N ASN A 286 12.85 -29.06 4.49
CA ASN A 286 13.92 -28.06 4.31
C ASN A 286 13.43 -26.68 3.88
N ALA A 287 12.12 -26.49 3.64
CA ALA A 287 11.58 -25.19 3.25
C ALA A 287 11.45 -24.26 4.47
N THR A 288 11.76 -22.97 4.27
CA THR A 288 11.39 -21.92 5.22
C THR A 288 9.91 -21.58 5.03
N ILE A 289 9.11 -21.66 6.10
CA ILE A 289 7.67 -21.46 6.04
C ILE A 289 7.31 -20.11 6.63
N TYR A 290 6.54 -19.33 5.88
CA TYR A 290 5.90 -18.08 6.31
C TYR A 290 4.38 -18.24 6.29
N VAL A 291 3.73 -17.89 7.40
CA VAL A 291 2.28 -18.08 7.57
C VAL A 291 1.53 -16.80 7.28
N LEU A 292 0.70 -16.81 6.24
CA LEU A 292 -0.15 -15.67 5.86
C LEU A 292 -1.29 -15.45 6.85
N GLY A 293 -1.81 -16.51 7.46
CA GLY A 293 -3.01 -16.56 8.32
C GLY A 293 -3.92 -17.72 7.93
N ALA A 294 -5.12 -17.77 8.50
CA ALA A 294 -6.10 -18.81 8.17
C ALA A 294 -6.58 -18.65 6.70
N LYS A 295 -6.92 -19.78 6.04
CA LYS A 295 -7.31 -19.81 4.62
C LYS A 295 -8.55 -18.97 4.33
N ASP A 296 -9.49 -18.90 5.27
CA ASP A 296 -10.75 -18.17 5.19
C ASP A 296 -10.66 -16.73 5.75
N ASN A 297 -9.51 -16.34 6.36
CA ASN A 297 -9.32 -15.00 6.91
C ASN A 297 -8.46 -14.11 6.00
N ILE A 298 -9.08 -13.60 4.94
CA ILE A 298 -8.40 -12.77 3.94
C ILE A 298 -7.85 -11.45 4.52
N ASN A 299 -8.46 -10.92 5.59
CA ASN A 299 -7.97 -9.70 6.24
C ASN A 299 -6.65 -9.95 6.99
N GLU A 300 -6.51 -11.09 7.64
CA GLU A 300 -5.28 -11.50 8.30
C GLU A 300 -4.15 -11.70 7.27
N GLN A 301 -4.45 -12.36 6.15
CA GLN A 301 -3.51 -12.55 5.04
C GLN A 301 -3.04 -11.21 4.47
N ALA A 302 -3.96 -10.27 4.29
CA ALA A 302 -3.67 -8.92 3.82
C ALA A 302 -2.75 -8.16 4.79
N LYS A 303 -3.02 -8.26 6.10
CA LYS A 303 -2.23 -7.63 7.16
C LYS A 303 -0.79 -8.14 7.20
N HIS A 304 -0.58 -9.44 7.00
CA HIS A 304 0.73 -10.09 7.13
C HIS A 304 1.57 -10.02 5.85
N LEU A 305 0.98 -9.83 4.66
CA LEU A 305 1.67 -9.98 3.38
C LEU A 305 3.00 -9.20 3.31
N PHE A 306 2.98 -7.90 3.56
CA PHE A 306 4.19 -7.08 3.40
C PHE A 306 5.25 -7.37 4.46
N SER A 307 4.85 -7.68 5.71
CA SER A 307 5.79 -8.09 6.75
C SER A 307 6.50 -9.39 6.37
N ILE A 308 5.77 -10.36 5.82
CA ILE A 308 6.33 -11.63 5.36
C ILE A 308 7.29 -11.41 4.18
N LEU A 309 6.92 -10.62 3.19
CA LEU A 309 7.79 -10.34 2.05
C LEU A 309 9.08 -9.62 2.48
N ARG A 310 9.01 -8.72 3.46
CA ARG A 310 10.19 -8.06 4.04
C ARG A 310 11.06 -9.01 4.85
N GLU A 311 10.44 -9.92 5.61
CA GLU A 311 11.20 -10.93 6.35
C GLU A 311 11.90 -11.90 5.41
N ALA A 312 11.23 -12.31 4.34
CA ALA A 312 11.82 -13.13 3.30
C ALA A 312 13.01 -12.44 2.60
N ASP A 313 12.97 -11.11 2.47
CA ASP A 313 14.06 -10.33 1.86
C ASP A 313 15.36 -10.27 2.69
N LYS A 314 15.30 -10.62 3.98
CA LYS A 314 16.50 -10.78 4.82
C LYS A 314 17.30 -12.05 4.48
N HIS A 315 16.70 -12.94 3.72
CA HIS A 315 17.29 -14.20 3.25
C HIS A 315 17.40 -14.21 1.73
N SER A 316 18.31 -15.03 1.20
CA SER A 316 18.48 -15.18 -0.24
C SER A 316 17.92 -16.53 -0.66
N PHE A 317 16.63 -16.59 -0.98
CA PHE A 317 15.97 -17.79 -1.47
C PHE A 317 16.15 -17.95 -2.99
N ASP A 318 16.25 -19.19 -3.45
CA ASP A 318 16.20 -19.50 -4.88
C ASP A 318 14.82 -19.14 -5.45
N LYS A 319 13.76 -19.48 -4.71
CA LYS A 319 12.36 -19.21 -5.04
C LYS A 319 11.51 -19.02 -3.78
N ILE A 320 10.48 -18.19 -3.90
CA ILE A 320 9.42 -18.04 -2.92
C ILE A 320 8.12 -18.53 -3.57
N TYR A 321 7.52 -19.59 -3.04
CA TYR A 321 6.23 -20.08 -3.48
C TYR A 321 5.10 -19.50 -2.64
N ALA A 322 4.01 -19.09 -3.27
CA ALA A 322 2.86 -18.51 -2.58
C ALA A 322 1.54 -18.95 -3.23
N PRO A 323 0.46 -19.08 -2.46
CA PRO A 323 -0.85 -19.39 -3.03
C PRO A 323 -1.36 -18.22 -3.87
N LEU A 324 -2.11 -18.52 -4.93
CA LEU A 324 -2.82 -17.50 -5.71
C LEU A 324 -4.09 -17.07 -4.94
N PRO A 325 -4.23 -15.78 -4.54
CA PRO A 325 -5.43 -15.31 -3.84
C PRO A 325 -6.67 -15.29 -4.74
N CYS A 326 -7.86 -15.31 -4.14
CA CYS A 326 -9.12 -15.07 -4.85
C CYS A 326 -9.21 -13.61 -5.37
N LYS A 327 -10.09 -13.38 -6.33
CA LYS A 327 -10.32 -12.04 -6.94
C LYS A 327 -11.59 -11.37 -6.44
N GLU A 328 -12.16 -11.82 -5.33
CA GLU A 328 -13.42 -11.32 -4.77
C GLU A 328 -13.17 -10.52 -3.50
N GLY A 329 -13.96 -9.48 -3.27
CA GLY A 329 -13.88 -8.64 -2.09
C GLY A 329 -12.45 -8.10 -1.83
N VAL A 330 -11.98 -8.20 -0.59
CA VAL A 330 -10.60 -7.83 -0.20
C VAL A 330 -9.55 -8.74 -0.86
N GLY A 331 -9.94 -9.95 -1.29
CA GLY A 331 -9.07 -10.87 -2.02
C GLY A 331 -8.52 -10.27 -3.31
N LEU A 332 -9.26 -9.41 -3.99
CA LEU A 332 -8.79 -8.69 -5.17
C LEU A 332 -7.59 -7.77 -4.83
N ALA A 333 -7.59 -7.14 -3.64
CA ALA A 333 -6.46 -6.33 -3.20
C ALA A 333 -5.22 -7.18 -2.93
N LEU A 334 -5.39 -8.31 -2.25
CA LEU A 334 -4.31 -9.25 -2.00
C LEU A 334 -3.76 -9.82 -3.32
N TYR A 335 -4.63 -10.25 -4.23
CA TYR A 335 -4.28 -10.69 -5.58
C TYR A 335 -3.44 -9.63 -6.31
N ASN A 336 -3.90 -8.38 -6.34
CA ASN A 336 -3.22 -7.28 -7.02
C ASN A 336 -1.79 -7.05 -6.48
N ARG A 337 -1.55 -7.20 -5.17
CA ARG A 337 -0.20 -7.06 -4.57
C ARG A 337 0.67 -8.27 -4.89
N MET A 338 0.13 -9.48 -4.76
CA MET A 338 0.88 -10.70 -4.96
C MET A 338 1.25 -10.93 -6.43
N ILE A 339 0.35 -10.63 -7.38
CA ILE A 339 0.66 -10.76 -8.81
C ILE A 339 1.79 -9.79 -9.22
N ARG A 340 1.85 -8.59 -8.63
CA ARG A 340 2.94 -7.62 -8.87
C ARG A 340 4.25 -8.06 -8.20
N ALA A 341 4.19 -8.58 -6.96
CA ALA A 341 5.35 -9.16 -6.29
C ALA A 341 5.95 -10.32 -7.10
N ALA A 342 5.10 -11.14 -7.71
CA ALA A 342 5.49 -12.26 -8.57
C ALA A 342 5.82 -11.88 -10.02
N ALA A 343 5.87 -10.58 -10.36
CA ALA A 343 6.07 -10.11 -11.74
C ALA A 343 5.13 -10.79 -12.76
N HIS A 344 3.90 -11.10 -12.35
CA HIS A 344 2.86 -11.82 -13.10
C HIS A 344 3.19 -13.30 -13.40
N THR A 345 4.06 -13.93 -12.61
CA THR A 345 4.38 -15.35 -12.76
C THR A 345 3.39 -16.20 -11.99
N ILE A 346 2.52 -16.90 -12.71
CA ILE A 346 1.53 -17.85 -12.17
C ILE A 346 1.79 -19.23 -12.78
N ILE A 347 1.82 -20.25 -11.93
CA ILE A 347 1.87 -21.66 -12.31
C ILE A 347 0.49 -22.26 -12.07
N ASN A 348 -0.21 -22.62 -13.14
CA ASN A 348 -1.52 -23.25 -13.06
C ASN A 348 -1.37 -24.77 -12.90
N LEU A 349 -1.74 -25.29 -11.75
CA LEU A 349 -1.65 -26.72 -11.40
C LEU A 349 -3.00 -27.45 -11.53
N ARG A 350 -4.09 -26.73 -11.92
CA ARG A 350 -5.44 -27.31 -12.08
C ARG A 350 -5.65 -27.98 -13.44
N GLN A 351 -4.81 -27.69 -14.42
CA GLN A 351 -4.99 -28.16 -15.81
C GLN A 351 -4.67 -29.66 -16.01
N GLY A 352 -4.15 -30.38 -14.98
CA GLY A 352 -3.84 -31.80 -15.07
C GLY A 352 -4.97 -32.78 -14.76
N ARG A 353 -6.19 -32.30 -14.41
CA ARG A 353 -7.31 -33.16 -13.97
C ARG A 353 -8.38 -33.44 -15.02
N ASN A 354 -8.24 -32.93 -16.25
CA ASN A 354 -9.12 -33.26 -17.38
C ASN A 354 -8.43 -34.31 -18.30
N GLY A 355 -8.28 -35.50 -17.76
CA GLY A 355 -7.78 -36.68 -18.46
C GLY A 355 -8.44 -37.92 -17.88
#